data_53d28cea41b340d7b83dae6e6268b2b6
#
_entry.id   53d28cea41b340d7b83dae6e6268b2b6
#
_cell.length_a   1.000
_cell.length_b   1.000
_cell.length_c   1.000
_cell.angle_alpha   90.00
_cell.angle_beta   90.00
_cell.angle_gamma   90.00
#
_symmetry.space_group_name_H-M   'P 1'
#
loop_
_entity.id
_entity.type
_entity.pdbx_description
1 polymer ?
#
loop_
_entity_poly.entity_id
_entity_poly.type
_entity_poly.pdbx_seq_one_letter_code
_entity_poly.pdbx_strand_id
1 'polypeptide(L)'
;MKLIVSLSPHAHGNDTVERNMYGVIIALLPALLVSFYFFGLGSVIVCLTSVAACVFLEWAINKYILKNERNTILDGSAALTGLLLGMNLPSNLPIWIILIGALFAIGVAKMTFGGLGNNIFNPALVGRCALLVAFPAQMTSWPLPGQWLKYTDAETGATPLALMQEAIKNGNMEVLSQLPDAFSLLFADFSLNGGAGTIGEVCDLALIAGLVFMLWRKIITWHIPVSIIGTVFVLSGLLHLANPIYADPTVVILSGGLMLGAIFMATDYVTSPMTPKGQLIYGVCIGLLTVIIRNWGAYPEGMSFAILIMNAFTPLINNYAKPKRFGEVPAKN
;
A
#
# COMPACT_ATOMS: atom_id res chain seq x y z
N MET A 1 7.86 25.59 -41.48
CA MET A 1 6.95 24.62 -40.86
C MET A 1 7.80 23.79 -39.89
N LYS A 2 7.57 23.91 -38.57
CA LYS A 2 8.31 23.08 -37.62
C LYS A 2 7.65 21.70 -37.57
N LEU A 3 8.36 20.67 -38.05
CA LEU A 3 7.92 19.30 -37.95
C LEU A 3 7.98 18.87 -36.48
N ILE A 4 6.90 18.32 -35.96
CA ILE A 4 6.86 17.72 -34.61
C ILE A 4 7.33 16.28 -34.79
N VAL A 5 8.51 15.98 -34.26
CA VAL A 5 9.00 14.60 -34.18
C VAL A 5 8.65 14.07 -32.80
N SER A 6 7.76 13.08 -32.72
CA SER A 6 7.39 12.38 -31.51
C SER A 6 7.87 10.93 -31.56
N LEU A 7 8.25 10.40 -30.40
CA LEU A 7 8.54 8.97 -30.25
C LEU A 7 7.25 8.16 -30.32
N SER A 8 7.31 6.95 -30.87
CA SER A 8 6.15 6.04 -30.83
C SER A 8 5.83 5.61 -29.38
N PRO A 9 4.55 5.36 -29.05
CA PRO A 9 3.41 5.26 -29.97
C PRO A 9 2.85 6.62 -30.38
N HIS A 10 2.44 6.75 -31.63
CA HIS A 10 1.87 7.99 -32.18
C HIS A 10 0.36 8.11 -31.96
N ALA A 11 -0.29 7.12 -31.36
CA ALA A 11 -1.69 7.18 -30.98
C ALA A 11 -1.83 7.91 -29.65
N HIS A 12 -2.50 9.06 -29.66
CA HIS A 12 -2.81 9.86 -28.48
C HIS A 12 -4.26 9.60 -28.08
N GLY A 13 -4.45 8.94 -26.93
CA GLY A 13 -5.75 8.77 -26.29
C GLY A 13 -6.02 9.82 -25.23
N ASN A 14 -7.27 9.87 -24.73
CA ASN A 14 -7.64 10.71 -23.60
C ASN A 14 -7.12 10.19 -22.25
N ASP A 15 -6.45 9.04 -22.22
CA ASP A 15 -5.86 8.45 -21.01
C ASP A 15 -4.43 8.98 -20.83
N THR A 16 -4.30 10.00 -19.99
CA THR A 16 -3.01 10.57 -19.61
C THR A 16 -2.57 10.00 -18.26
N VAL A 17 -1.26 9.96 -18.05
CA VAL A 17 -0.68 9.56 -16.74
C VAL A 17 -1.24 10.43 -15.61
N GLU A 18 -1.30 11.74 -15.83
CA GLU A 18 -1.88 12.70 -14.88
C GLU A 18 -3.30 12.32 -14.47
N ARG A 19 -4.18 12.05 -15.45
CA ARG A 19 -5.57 11.69 -15.18
C ARG A 19 -5.70 10.42 -14.34
N ASN A 20 -4.84 9.45 -14.57
CA ASN A 20 -4.81 8.21 -13.80
C ASN A 20 -4.28 8.43 -12.39
N MET A 21 -3.19 9.20 -12.21
CA MET A 21 -2.65 9.53 -10.88
C MET A 21 -3.65 10.30 -10.02
N TYR A 22 -4.29 11.34 -10.57
CA TYR A 22 -5.37 12.05 -9.88
C TYR A 22 -6.59 11.15 -9.64
N GLY A 23 -6.89 10.21 -10.54
CA GLY A 23 -7.95 9.23 -10.35
C GLY A 23 -7.72 8.35 -9.11
N VAL A 24 -6.49 7.90 -8.88
CA VAL A 24 -6.12 7.13 -7.69
C VAL A 24 -6.20 8.00 -6.42
N ILE A 25 -5.75 9.26 -6.48
CA ILE A 25 -5.88 10.20 -5.36
C ILE A 25 -7.37 10.40 -4.99
N ILE A 26 -8.25 10.58 -5.98
CA ILE A 26 -9.70 10.70 -5.74
C ILE A 26 -10.26 9.42 -5.12
N ALA A 27 -9.80 8.24 -5.57
CA ALA A 27 -10.22 6.95 -5.01
C ALA A 27 -9.80 6.78 -3.54
N LEU A 28 -8.71 7.42 -3.09
CA LEU A 28 -8.23 7.41 -1.70
C LEU A 28 -8.95 8.43 -0.81
N LEU A 29 -9.61 9.45 -1.37
CA LEU A 29 -10.27 10.50 -0.58
C LEU A 29 -11.28 9.98 0.45
N PRO A 30 -12.17 9.00 0.15
CA PRO A 30 -13.09 8.48 1.15
C PRO A 30 -12.37 7.90 2.38
N ALA A 31 -11.32 7.09 2.16
CA ALA A 31 -10.53 6.51 3.24
C ALA A 31 -9.77 7.58 4.03
N LEU A 32 -9.24 8.61 3.35
CA LEU A 32 -8.56 9.74 3.97
C LEU A 32 -9.50 10.56 4.87
N LEU A 33 -10.72 10.87 4.41
CA LEU A 33 -11.71 11.61 5.18
C LEU A 33 -12.14 10.84 6.44
N VAL A 34 -12.35 9.53 6.33
CA VAL A 34 -12.63 8.68 7.47
C VAL A 34 -11.47 8.70 8.44
N SER A 35 -10.23 8.59 7.97
CA SER A 35 -9.03 8.64 8.82
C SER A 35 -8.89 9.97 9.57
N PHE A 36 -9.22 11.09 8.93
CA PHE A 36 -9.21 12.40 9.57
C PHE A 36 -10.27 12.52 10.67
N TYR A 37 -11.41 11.88 10.47
CA TYR A 37 -12.46 11.83 11.49
C TYR A 37 -12.03 11.02 12.72
N PHE A 38 -11.32 9.89 12.54
CA PHE A 38 -10.91 9.01 13.63
C PHE A 38 -9.68 9.50 14.39
N PHE A 39 -8.64 9.92 13.68
CA PHE A 39 -7.35 10.33 14.26
C PHE A 39 -7.19 11.85 14.39
N GLY A 40 -8.12 12.63 13.83
CA GLY A 40 -8.12 14.08 13.96
C GLY A 40 -6.84 14.73 13.41
N LEU A 41 -6.29 15.66 14.23
CA LEU A 41 -5.17 16.52 13.85
C LEU A 41 -3.89 15.72 13.48
N GLY A 42 -3.62 14.61 14.16
CA GLY A 42 -2.44 13.79 13.90
C GLY A 42 -2.37 13.26 12.48
N SER A 43 -3.48 12.66 11.98
CA SER A 43 -3.54 12.14 10.61
C SER A 43 -3.43 13.24 9.56
N VAL A 44 -4.03 14.41 9.82
CA VAL A 44 -3.91 15.58 8.92
C VAL A 44 -2.46 16.04 8.81
N ILE A 45 -1.78 16.20 9.95
CA ILE A 45 -0.37 16.64 9.98
C ILE A 45 0.50 15.62 9.23
N VAL A 46 0.37 14.33 9.53
CA VAL A 46 1.19 13.28 8.92
C VAL A 46 0.98 13.22 7.40
N CYS A 47 -0.27 13.20 6.93
CA CYS A 47 -0.56 13.13 5.51
C CYS A 47 -0.11 14.40 4.77
N LEU A 48 -0.40 15.59 5.30
CA LEU A 48 0.02 16.84 4.65
C LEU A 48 1.54 16.99 4.61
N THR A 49 2.24 16.68 5.71
CA THR A 49 3.71 16.74 5.74
C THR A 49 4.34 15.72 4.80
N SER A 50 3.80 14.51 4.71
CA SER A 50 4.28 13.48 3.79
C SER A 50 4.11 13.91 2.33
N VAL A 51 2.94 14.43 1.95
CA VAL A 51 2.68 14.91 0.59
C VAL A 51 3.57 16.11 0.26
N ALA A 52 3.64 17.11 1.15
CA ALA A 52 4.46 18.30 0.95
C ALA A 52 5.95 17.95 0.83
N ALA A 53 6.45 17.05 1.68
CA ALA A 53 7.84 16.58 1.64
C ALA A 53 8.16 15.85 0.34
N CYS A 54 7.28 14.94 -0.12
CA CYS A 54 7.49 14.21 -1.35
C CYS A 54 7.51 15.13 -2.57
N VAL A 55 6.56 16.06 -2.67
CA VAL A 55 6.49 17.04 -3.77
C VAL A 55 7.71 17.96 -3.75
N PHE A 56 8.09 18.46 -2.57
CA PHE A 56 9.27 19.32 -2.42
C PHE A 56 10.56 18.61 -2.80
N LEU A 57 10.77 17.37 -2.33
CA LEU A 57 11.96 16.58 -2.64
C LEU A 57 12.05 16.25 -4.13
N GLU A 58 10.94 15.89 -4.79
CA GLU A 58 10.94 15.66 -6.23
C GLU A 58 11.32 16.92 -7.00
N TRP A 59 10.74 18.07 -6.62
CA TRP A 59 11.09 19.34 -7.21
C TRP A 59 12.58 19.69 -7.01
N ALA A 60 13.07 19.54 -5.79
CA ALA A 60 14.45 19.86 -5.45
C ALA A 60 15.46 18.99 -6.20
N ILE A 61 15.21 17.67 -6.25
CA ILE A 61 16.07 16.73 -6.97
C ILE A 61 16.04 17.00 -8.48
N ASN A 62 14.88 17.22 -9.08
CA ASN A 62 14.77 17.55 -10.50
C ASN A 62 15.51 18.83 -10.85
N LYS A 63 15.35 19.89 -10.04
CA LYS A 63 15.93 21.21 -10.33
C LYS A 63 17.42 21.26 -10.06
N TYR A 64 17.88 20.73 -8.92
CA TYR A 64 19.27 20.95 -8.47
C TYR A 64 20.20 19.79 -8.83
N ILE A 65 19.73 18.55 -8.84
CA ILE A 65 20.55 17.35 -9.09
C ILE A 65 20.48 16.95 -10.56
N LEU A 66 19.26 16.69 -11.06
CA LEU A 66 19.08 16.21 -12.43
C LEU A 66 19.08 17.32 -13.48
N LYS A 67 18.88 18.56 -13.05
CA LYS A 67 18.84 19.76 -13.94
C LYS A 67 17.88 19.58 -15.13
N ASN A 68 16.77 18.85 -14.91
CA ASN A 68 15.76 18.64 -15.94
C ASN A 68 14.89 19.88 -16.07
N GLU A 69 14.65 20.33 -17.31
CA GLU A 69 13.73 21.43 -17.62
C GLU A 69 12.25 21.03 -17.52
N ARG A 70 11.95 19.73 -17.52
CA ARG A 70 10.57 19.23 -17.44
C ARG A 70 10.09 19.24 -15.99
N ASN A 71 9.02 19.97 -15.74
CA ASN A 71 8.32 19.93 -14.47
C ASN A 71 7.48 18.66 -14.37
N THR A 72 7.95 17.66 -13.61
CA THR A 72 7.21 16.41 -13.34
C THR A 72 6.26 16.53 -12.14
N ILE A 73 6.25 17.67 -11.44
CA ILE A 73 5.46 17.88 -10.22
C ILE A 73 3.95 17.81 -10.49
N LEU A 74 3.53 18.29 -11.66
CA LEU A 74 2.11 18.39 -12.03
C LEU A 74 1.50 17.05 -12.46
N ASP A 75 2.31 16.01 -12.64
CA ASP A 75 1.80 14.68 -12.99
C ASP A 75 1.07 13.97 -11.83
N GLY A 76 1.14 14.53 -10.61
CA GLY A 76 0.48 14.01 -9.42
C GLY A 76 1.17 12.81 -8.77
N SER A 77 2.24 12.29 -9.37
CA SER A 77 2.89 11.06 -8.89
C SER A 77 3.59 11.23 -7.54
N ALA A 78 4.23 12.39 -7.30
CA ALA A 78 4.84 12.70 -6.00
C ALA A 78 3.80 12.88 -4.90
N ALA A 79 2.68 13.55 -5.24
CA ALA A 79 1.57 13.74 -4.31
C ALA A 79 0.93 12.39 -3.94
N LEU A 80 0.71 11.51 -4.91
CA LEU A 80 0.20 10.16 -4.68
C LEU A 80 1.16 9.33 -3.82
N THR A 81 2.47 9.37 -4.12
CA THR A 81 3.47 8.67 -3.31
C THR A 81 3.47 9.17 -1.86
N GLY A 82 3.41 10.49 -1.66
CA GLY A 82 3.34 11.08 -0.33
C GLY A 82 2.05 10.74 0.40
N LEU A 83 0.91 10.70 -0.30
CA LEU A 83 -0.37 10.30 0.28
C LEU A 83 -0.37 8.84 0.71
N LEU A 84 0.08 7.92 -0.16
CA LEU A 84 0.21 6.50 0.15
C LEU A 84 1.20 6.26 1.30
N LEU A 85 2.33 6.97 1.32
CA LEU A 85 3.27 6.91 2.44
C LEU A 85 2.58 7.36 3.73
N GLY A 86 1.96 8.54 3.75
CA GLY A 86 1.27 9.09 4.92
C GLY A 86 0.18 8.16 5.47
N MET A 87 -0.64 7.57 4.59
CA MET A 87 -1.67 6.62 4.99
C MET A 87 -1.12 5.30 5.58
N ASN A 88 0.15 5.00 5.34
CA ASN A 88 0.83 3.83 5.92
C ASN A 88 1.62 4.12 7.19
N LEU A 89 1.58 5.34 7.70
CA LEU A 89 2.28 5.74 8.91
C LEU A 89 1.32 5.83 10.11
N PRO A 90 1.84 5.73 11.35
CA PRO A 90 1.10 6.05 12.55
C PRO A 90 0.77 7.55 12.60
N SER A 91 -0.39 7.91 13.17
CA SER A 91 -0.84 9.31 13.22
C SER A 91 -0.08 10.18 14.24
N ASN A 92 0.73 9.58 15.12
CA ASN A 92 1.57 10.29 16.12
C ASN A 92 3.03 10.43 15.70
N LEU A 93 3.38 10.09 14.44
CA LEU A 93 4.77 10.04 14.01
C LEU A 93 5.40 11.45 13.94
N PRO A 94 6.59 11.68 14.55
CA PRO A 94 7.28 12.98 14.49
C PRO A 94 7.61 13.40 13.04
N ILE A 95 7.48 14.70 12.76
CA ILE A 95 7.65 15.26 11.40
C ILE A 95 9.02 14.91 10.80
N TRP A 96 10.11 14.94 11.59
CA TRP A 96 11.45 14.64 11.08
C TRP A 96 11.60 13.20 10.56
N ILE A 97 10.90 12.24 11.15
CA ILE A 97 10.87 10.85 10.69
C ILE A 97 10.12 10.77 9.35
N ILE A 98 8.99 11.50 9.22
CA ILE A 98 8.24 11.56 7.95
C ILE A 98 9.12 12.11 6.83
N LEU A 99 9.93 13.14 7.10
CA LEU A 99 10.86 13.71 6.12
C LEU A 99 11.92 12.68 5.66
N ILE A 100 12.43 11.87 6.59
CA ILE A 100 13.34 10.76 6.25
C ILE A 100 12.63 9.73 5.37
N GLY A 101 11.40 9.34 5.72
CA GLY A 101 10.60 8.43 4.90
C GLY A 101 10.35 8.94 3.49
N ALA A 102 10.01 10.22 3.35
CA ALA A 102 9.86 10.88 2.06
C ALA A 102 11.16 10.91 1.26
N LEU A 103 12.31 11.11 1.91
CA LEU A 103 13.63 11.05 1.27
C LEU A 103 13.91 9.65 0.70
N PHE A 104 13.62 8.59 1.45
CA PHE A 104 13.77 7.23 0.94
C PHE A 104 12.77 6.93 -0.19
N ALA A 105 11.52 7.36 -0.07
CA ALA A 105 10.50 7.13 -1.08
C ALA A 105 10.82 7.85 -2.40
N ILE A 106 11.09 9.14 -2.34
CA ILE A 106 11.33 9.94 -3.56
C ILE A 106 12.80 9.89 -3.97
N GLY A 107 13.73 10.15 -3.05
CA GLY A 107 15.16 10.22 -3.36
C GLY A 107 15.69 8.86 -3.81
N VAL A 108 15.54 7.84 -2.97
CA VAL A 108 16.14 6.53 -3.22
C VAL A 108 15.30 5.65 -4.15
N ALA A 109 14.00 5.54 -3.93
CA ALA A 109 13.19 4.58 -4.67
C ALA A 109 12.67 5.08 -6.02
N LYS A 110 12.52 6.41 -6.22
CA LYS A 110 11.96 6.97 -7.44
C LYS A 110 13.01 7.68 -8.29
N MET A 111 13.70 8.68 -7.73
CA MET A 111 14.53 9.58 -8.53
C MET A 111 15.88 8.99 -8.93
N THR A 112 16.48 8.11 -8.13
CA THR A 112 17.74 7.42 -8.49
C THR A 112 17.61 6.51 -9.72
N PHE A 113 16.41 5.98 -9.97
CA PHE A 113 16.12 5.14 -11.13
C PHE A 113 15.68 5.92 -12.37
N GLY A 114 15.54 7.25 -12.28
CA GLY A 114 15.19 8.11 -13.42
C GLY A 114 13.76 8.66 -13.38
N GLY A 115 13.07 8.58 -12.23
CA GLY A 115 11.76 9.16 -12.03
C GLY A 115 10.59 8.21 -12.35
N LEU A 116 9.43 8.79 -12.63
CA LEU A 116 8.21 8.04 -12.91
C LEU A 116 8.39 7.08 -14.10
N GLY A 117 7.98 5.84 -13.90
CA GLY A 117 8.04 4.80 -14.93
C GLY A 117 9.29 3.93 -14.89
N ASN A 118 10.33 4.30 -14.15
CA ASN A 118 11.59 3.57 -14.06
C ASN A 118 11.86 2.95 -12.68
N ASN A 119 10.99 3.18 -11.71
CA ASN A 119 11.13 2.63 -10.36
C ASN A 119 10.96 1.10 -10.36
N ILE A 120 11.88 0.40 -9.71
CA ILE A 120 11.85 -1.06 -9.56
C ILE A 120 10.87 -1.47 -8.46
N PHE A 121 10.80 -0.70 -7.40
CA PHE A 121 9.97 -0.92 -6.22
C PHE A 121 8.91 0.17 -6.09
N ASN A 122 7.81 -0.14 -5.41
CA ASN A 122 6.83 0.89 -5.03
C ASN A 122 7.47 1.89 -4.07
N PRO A 123 7.56 3.20 -4.45
CA PRO A 123 8.31 4.18 -3.67
C PRO A 123 7.76 4.40 -2.26
N ALA A 124 6.44 4.44 -2.09
CA ALA A 124 5.82 4.62 -0.79
C ALA A 124 6.15 3.47 0.17
N LEU A 125 6.18 2.23 -0.34
CA LEU A 125 6.53 1.06 0.47
C LEU A 125 8.01 1.03 0.83
N VAL A 126 8.90 1.46 -0.05
CA VAL A 126 10.33 1.60 0.27
C VAL A 126 10.51 2.59 1.42
N GLY A 127 9.85 3.75 1.35
CA GLY A 127 9.88 4.73 2.45
C GLY A 127 9.38 4.14 3.77
N ARG A 128 8.23 3.47 3.75
CA ARG A 128 7.67 2.80 4.93
C ARG A 128 8.59 1.73 5.52
N CYS A 129 9.09 0.81 4.69
CA CYS A 129 9.96 -0.27 5.16
C CYS A 129 11.30 0.27 5.68
N ALA A 130 11.88 1.30 5.05
CA ALA A 130 13.07 1.97 5.54
C ALA A 130 12.84 2.57 6.94
N LEU A 131 11.70 3.24 7.16
CA LEU A 131 11.35 3.78 8.47
C LEU A 131 11.11 2.68 9.50
N LEU A 132 10.45 1.58 9.14
CA LEU A 132 10.19 0.47 10.06
C LEU A 132 11.49 -0.20 10.54
N VAL A 133 12.48 -0.29 9.67
CA VAL A 133 13.80 -0.86 10.03
C VAL A 133 14.64 0.15 10.84
N ALA A 134 14.61 1.44 10.47
CA ALA A 134 15.42 2.46 11.12
C ALA A 134 14.82 2.95 12.46
N PHE A 135 13.51 3.03 12.57
CA PHE A 135 12.78 3.58 13.72
C PHE A 135 11.64 2.66 14.18
N PRO A 136 11.94 1.41 14.56
CA PRO A 136 10.91 0.41 14.88
C PRO A 136 9.98 0.85 16.01
N ALA A 137 10.51 1.47 17.07
CA ALA A 137 9.72 1.87 18.22
C ALA A 137 8.64 2.90 17.86
N GLN A 138 8.96 3.89 17.03
CA GLN A 138 8.03 4.93 16.60
C GLN A 138 7.04 4.39 15.54
N MET A 139 7.50 3.48 14.69
CA MET A 139 6.69 2.89 13.63
C MET A 139 5.71 1.81 14.13
N THR A 140 5.91 1.29 15.33
CA THR A 140 5.02 0.29 15.94
C THR A 140 4.18 0.88 17.08
N SER A 141 4.23 2.19 17.30
CA SER A 141 3.37 2.88 18.27
C SER A 141 2.07 3.31 17.57
N TRP A 142 0.96 2.64 17.89
CA TRP A 142 -0.31 2.86 17.20
C TRP A 142 -1.27 3.65 18.09
N PRO A 143 -1.62 4.90 17.72
CA PRO A 143 -2.56 5.70 18.49
C PRO A 143 -3.97 5.10 18.47
N LEU A 144 -4.65 5.19 19.61
CA LEU A 144 -6.06 4.86 19.72
C LEU A 144 -6.92 5.93 19.04
N PRO A 145 -8.02 5.56 18.36
CA PRO A 145 -8.94 6.51 17.74
C PRO A 145 -9.65 7.40 18.77
N GLY A 146 -10.18 8.53 18.33
CA GLY A 146 -10.92 9.47 19.18
C GLY A 146 -10.08 10.54 19.89
N GLN A 147 -8.76 10.55 19.71
CA GLN A 147 -7.85 11.54 20.30
C GLN A 147 -7.61 12.73 19.36
N TRP A 148 -8.66 13.43 18.99
CA TRP A 148 -8.66 14.42 17.87
C TRP A 148 -7.65 15.55 17.95
N LEU A 149 -7.30 16.00 19.16
CA LEU A 149 -6.38 17.13 19.37
C LEU A 149 -4.97 16.71 19.80
N LYS A 150 -4.75 15.42 20.13
CA LYS A 150 -3.45 14.89 20.50
C LYS A 150 -2.67 14.53 19.24
N TYR A 151 -1.37 14.80 19.25
CA TYR A 151 -0.46 14.42 18.16
C TYR A 151 0.61 13.46 18.68
N THR A 152 1.74 13.96 19.19
CA THR A 152 2.84 13.14 19.68
C THR A 152 2.54 12.42 20.99
N ASP A 153 1.67 12.99 21.82
CA ASP A 153 1.31 12.50 23.15
C ASP A 153 0.04 11.65 23.13
N ALA A 154 -0.29 11.06 22.00
CA ALA A 154 -1.45 10.19 21.86
C ALA A 154 -1.23 8.86 22.60
N GLU A 155 -2.25 8.39 23.31
CA GLU A 155 -2.27 7.06 23.92
C GLU A 155 -2.25 5.98 22.84
N THR A 156 -1.42 4.97 23.03
CA THR A 156 -1.22 3.88 22.05
C THR A 156 -1.81 2.57 22.55
N GLY A 157 -2.25 1.73 21.62
CA GLY A 157 -2.81 0.42 21.91
C GLY A 157 -2.20 -0.69 21.04
N ALA A 158 -2.52 -1.94 21.39
CA ALA A 158 -2.15 -3.07 20.55
C ALA A 158 -3.02 -3.13 19.30
N THR A 159 -2.41 -3.45 18.15
CA THR A 159 -3.17 -3.67 16.91
C THR A 159 -3.79 -5.07 16.89
N PRO A 160 -4.89 -5.29 16.14
CA PRO A 160 -5.44 -6.64 15.95
C PRO A 160 -4.39 -7.65 15.46
N LEU A 161 -3.49 -7.24 14.57
CA LEU A 161 -2.40 -8.10 14.09
C LEU A 161 -1.39 -8.44 15.19
N ALA A 162 -1.08 -7.51 16.09
CA ALA A 162 -0.19 -7.77 17.21
C ALA A 162 -0.82 -8.77 18.19
N LEU A 163 -2.12 -8.64 18.47
CA LEU A 163 -2.86 -9.59 19.31
C LEU A 163 -2.91 -10.99 18.68
N MET A 164 -3.14 -11.10 17.37
CA MET A 164 -3.09 -12.38 16.66
C MET A 164 -1.72 -13.03 16.74
N GLN A 165 -0.65 -12.26 16.55
CA GLN A 165 0.72 -12.78 16.61
C GLN A 165 1.09 -13.19 18.06
N GLU A 166 0.63 -12.46 19.05
CA GLU A 166 0.81 -12.79 20.46
C GLU A 166 0.08 -14.10 20.83
N ALA A 167 -1.16 -14.27 20.37
CA ALA A 167 -1.92 -15.50 20.57
C ALA A 167 -1.18 -16.72 20.01
N ILE A 168 -0.61 -16.60 18.80
CA ILE A 168 0.15 -17.67 18.15
C ILE A 168 1.45 -17.97 18.92
N LYS A 169 2.20 -16.95 19.34
CA LYS A 169 3.49 -17.10 20.02
C LYS A 169 3.34 -17.69 21.45
N ASN A 170 2.34 -17.22 22.19
CA ASN A 170 2.12 -17.58 23.58
C ASN A 170 1.19 -18.80 23.74
N GLY A 171 0.53 -19.25 22.68
CA GLY A 171 -0.44 -20.35 22.74
C GLY A 171 -1.72 -19.99 23.50
N ASN A 172 -2.03 -18.70 23.69
CA ASN A 172 -3.15 -18.25 24.54
C ASN A 172 -4.34 -17.83 23.66
N MET A 173 -5.42 -18.62 23.72
CA MET A 173 -6.65 -18.31 22.98
C MET A 173 -7.47 -17.14 23.61
N GLU A 174 -7.27 -16.81 24.88
CA GLU A 174 -8.00 -15.72 25.51
C GLU A 174 -7.71 -14.36 24.87
N VAL A 175 -6.50 -14.19 24.31
CA VAL A 175 -6.12 -12.98 23.58
C VAL A 175 -6.97 -12.78 22.33
N LEU A 176 -7.41 -13.86 21.68
CA LEU A 176 -8.28 -13.80 20.50
C LEU A 176 -9.68 -13.26 20.81
N SER A 177 -10.16 -13.39 22.05
CA SER A 177 -11.45 -12.83 22.46
C SER A 177 -11.45 -11.29 22.52
N GLN A 178 -10.27 -10.66 22.50
CA GLN A 178 -10.10 -9.21 22.45
C GLN A 178 -10.07 -8.66 21.03
N LEU A 179 -10.09 -9.55 20.01
CA LEU A 179 -10.13 -9.10 18.63
C LEU A 179 -11.48 -8.44 18.31
N PRO A 180 -11.47 -7.34 17.55
CA PRO A 180 -12.69 -6.75 17.03
C PRO A 180 -13.39 -7.69 16.03
N ASP A 181 -14.70 -7.62 16.00
CA ASP A 181 -15.49 -8.37 15.03
C ASP A 181 -15.21 -7.88 13.59
N ALA A 182 -15.38 -8.77 12.61
CA ALA A 182 -15.20 -8.42 11.19
C ALA A 182 -16.10 -7.24 10.76
N PHE A 183 -17.29 -7.13 11.34
CA PHE A 183 -18.20 -6.02 11.06
C PHE A 183 -17.64 -4.67 11.55
N SER A 184 -17.07 -4.62 12.74
CA SER A 184 -16.45 -3.41 13.28
C SER A 184 -15.22 -2.98 12.49
N LEU A 185 -14.41 -3.90 12.00
CA LEU A 185 -13.28 -3.60 11.10
C LEU A 185 -13.75 -3.05 9.75
N LEU A 186 -14.82 -3.63 9.17
CA LEU A 186 -15.33 -3.20 7.88
C LEU A 186 -15.90 -1.78 7.90
N PHE A 187 -16.68 -1.44 8.93
CA PHE A 187 -17.40 -0.18 9.05
C PHE A 187 -16.72 0.85 9.94
N ALA A 188 -15.52 0.55 10.44
CA ALA A 188 -14.83 1.41 11.40
C ALA A 188 -15.66 1.69 12.66
N ASP A 189 -16.19 0.64 13.26
CA ASP A 189 -16.98 0.80 14.47
C ASP A 189 -16.13 1.34 15.64
N PHE A 190 -16.65 2.38 16.31
CA PHE A 190 -16.00 3.11 17.41
C PHE A 190 -15.90 2.33 18.71
N SER A 191 -16.24 1.07 18.74
CA SER A 191 -16.10 0.28 19.97
C SER A 191 -14.62 -0.02 20.24
N LEU A 192 -13.96 0.96 20.59
CA LEU A 192 -12.87 1.31 21.52
C LEU A 192 -11.90 0.24 22.05
N ASN A 193 -12.07 -1.03 21.76
CA ASN A 193 -11.21 -2.09 22.26
C ASN A 193 -10.22 -2.64 21.23
N GLY A 194 -10.29 -2.20 19.98
CA GLY A 194 -9.32 -2.55 18.96
C GLY A 194 -8.34 -1.41 18.76
N GLY A 195 -7.06 -1.61 19.03
CA GLY A 195 -6.02 -0.66 18.67
C GLY A 195 -6.12 -0.32 17.18
N ALA A 196 -6.06 0.96 16.86
CA ALA A 196 -6.00 1.37 15.47
C ALA A 196 -4.65 0.94 14.87
N GLY A 197 -4.67 0.64 13.59
CA GLY A 197 -3.47 0.42 12.81
C GLY A 197 -2.92 1.70 12.20
N THR A 198 -2.49 1.64 10.96
CA THR A 198 -2.07 2.82 10.19
C THR A 198 -3.26 3.74 9.89
N ILE A 199 -2.94 4.98 9.50
CA ILE A 199 -3.96 5.97 9.11
C ILE A 199 -4.91 5.42 8.04
N GLY A 200 -4.42 4.60 7.10
CA GLY A 200 -5.21 4.05 5.99
C GLY A 200 -5.99 2.77 6.28
N GLU A 201 -5.87 2.20 7.49
CA GLU A 201 -6.48 0.91 7.85
C GLU A 201 -7.82 1.02 8.58
N VAL A 202 -8.32 2.23 8.79
CA VAL A 202 -9.44 2.51 9.69
C VAL A 202 -10.79 2.01 9.15
N CYS A 203 -10.97 2.03 7.84
CA CYS A 203 -12.25 1.70 7.23
C CYS A 203 -12.06 0.98 5.90
N ASP A 204 -12.22 -0.32 5.93
CA ASP A 204 -12.09 -1.15 4.73
C ASP A 204 -13.20 -0.88 3.71
N LEU A 205 -14.40 -0.50 4.16
CA LEU A 205 -15.49 -0.12 3.26
C LEU A 205 -15.11 1.08 2.39
N ALA A 206 -14.41 2.07 2.94
CA ALA A 206 -13.95 3.23 2.18
C ALA A 206 -12.88 2.84 1.15
N LEU A 207 -11.99 1.88 1.48
CA LEU A 207 -11.02 1.34 0.53
C LEU A 207 -11.71 0.52 -0.58
N ILE A 208 -12.74 -0.26 -0.24
CA ILE A 208 -13.56 -0.99 -1.23
C ILE A 208 -14.30 -0.03 -2.16
N ALA A 209 -14.84 1.08 -1.64
CA ALA A 209 -15.45 2.12 -2.49
C ALA A 209 -14.42 2.71 -3.47
N GLY A 210 -13.18 2.94 -3.02
CA GLY A 210 -12.07 3.34 -3.88
C GLY A 210 -11.73 2.28 -4.95
N LEU A 211 -11.72 0.99 -4.58
CA LEU A 211 -11.53 -0.11 -5.53
C LEU A 211 -12.61 -0.10 -6.63
N VAL A 212 -13.89 0.00 -6.24
CA VAL A 212 -15.01 0.04 -7.19
C VAL A 212 -14.87 1.23 -8.14
N PHE A 213 -14.51 2.40 -7.63
CA PHE A 213 -14.26 3.59 -8.45
C PHE A 213 -13.12 3.35 -9.46
N MET A 214 -11.99 2.79 -9.02
CA MET A 214 -10.84 2.52 -9.91
C MET A 214 -11.16 1.46 -10.97
N LEU A 215 -11.94 0.42 -10.63
CA LEU A 215 -12.40 -0.58 -11.59
C LEU A 215 -13.38 0.02 -12.60
N TRP A 216 -14.34 0.85 -12.15
CA TRP A 216 -15.28 1.55 -13.02
C TRP A 216 -14.58 2.48 -14.01
N ARG A 217 -13.59 3.22 -13.55
CA ARG A 217 -12.75 4.10 -14.37
C ARG A 217 -11.72 3.33 -15.22
N LYS A 218 -11.62 2.01 -15.07
CA LYS A 218 -10.61 1.16 -15.72
C LYS A 218 -9.16 1.58 -15.44
N ILE A 219 -8.93 2.19 -14.28
CA ILE A 219 -7.58 2.57 -13.84
C ILE A 219 -6.78 1.30 -13.49
N ILE A 220 -7.41 0.33 -12.83
CA ILE A 220 -6.79 -0.96 -12.47
C ILE A 220 -7.62 -2.13 -12.98
N THR A 221 -7.01 -3.32 -12.98
CA THR A 221 -7.69 -4.59 -13.25
C THR A 221 -7.96 -5.34 -11.93
N TRP A 222 -9.00 -6.15 -11.90
CA TRP A 222 -9.41 -6.91 -10.71
C TRP A 222 -8.45 -8.05 -10.32
N HIS A 223 -7.55 -8.46 -11.24
CA HIS A 223 -6.73 -9.66 -11.08
C HIS A 223 -5.85 -9.64 -9.82
N ILE A 224 -5.14 -8.53 -9.56
CA ILE A 224 -4.21 -8.42 -8.42
C ILE A 224 -4.98 -8.36 -7.09
N PRO A 225 -5.94 -7.45 -6.87
CA PRO A 225 -6.65 -7.39 -5.60
C PRO A 225 -7.36 -8.70 -5.24
N VAL A 226 -8.07 -9.29 -6.22
CA VAL A 226 -8.83 -10.53 -5.99
C VAL A 226 -7.90 -11.71 -5.71
N SER A 227 -6.77 -11.83 -6.40
CA SER A 227 -5.81 -12.92 -6.16
C SER A 227 -5.14 -12.80 -4.80
N ILE A 228 -4.78 -11.59 -4.34
CA ILE A 228 -4.21 -11.38 -3.01
C ILE A 228 -5.23 -11.75 -1.93
N ILE A 229 -6.39 -11.12 -1.96
CA ILE A 229 -7.45 -11.32 -0.97
C ILE A 229 -7.89 -12.79 -0.94
N GLY A 230 -8.13 -13.39 -2.12
CA GLY A 230 -8.50 -14.79 -2.23
C GLY A 230 -7.47 -15.76 -1.67
N THR A 231 -6.18 -15.52 -1.94
CA THR A 231 -5.10 -16.36 -1.41
C THR A 231 -4.99 -16.24 0.11
N VAL A 232 -5.05 -15.02 0.65
CA VAL A 232 -5.03 -14.81 2.10
C VAL A 232 -6.25 -15.45 2.75
N PHE A 233 -7.44 -15.32 2.16
CA PHE A 233 -8.66 -15.96 2.67
C PHE A 233 -8.53 -17.49 2.75
N VAL A 234 -8.11 -18.10 1.66
CA VAL A 234 -7.97 -19.57 1.59
C VAL A 234 -6.91 -20.08 2.57
N LEU A 235 -5.73 -19.44 2.59
CA LEU A 235 -4.63 -19.89 3.45
C LEU A 235 -4.94 -19.67 4.94
N SER A 236 -5.46 -18.50 5.32
CA SER A 236 -5.85 -18.25 6.71
C SER A 236 -7.03 -19.14 7.14
N GLY A 237 -7.96 -19.42 6.23
CA GLY A 237 -9.04 -20.38 6.49
C GLY A 237 -8.54 -21.80 6.72
N LEU A 238 -7.59 -22.28 5.92
CA LEU A 238 -6.96 -23.58 6.13
C LEU A 238 -6.21 -23.66 7.46
N LEU A 239 -5.50 -22.59 7.84
CA LEU A 239 -4.80 -22.51 9.13
C LEU A 239 -5.78 -22.51 10.30
N HIS A 240 -6.88 -21.75 10.20
CA HIS A 240 -7.93 -21.71 11.22
C HIS A 240 -8.60 -23.06 11.41
N LEU A 241 -8.90 -23.77 10.31
CA LEU A 241 -9.47 -25.13 10.36
C LEU A 241 -8.48 -26.15 10.97
N ALA A 242 -7.20 -25.97 10.74
CA ALA A 242 -6.17 -26.85 11.31
C ALA A 242 -5.95 -26.63 12.80
N ASN A 243 -6.00 -25.35 13.25
CA ASN A 243 -5.85 -25.00 14.66
C ASN A 243 -6.60 -23.68 14.96
N PRO A 244 -7.56 -23.69 15.92
CA PRO A 244 -8.35 -22.52 16.28
C PRO A 244 -7.55 -21.35 16.89
N ILE A 245 -6.25 -21.52 17.16
CA ILE A 245 -5.36 -20.45 17.61
C ILE A 245 -5.12 -19.40 16.52
N TYR A 246 -5.32 -19.76 15.24
CA TYR A 246 -5.29 -18.81 14.14
C TYR A 246 -6.63 -18.08 14.06
N ALA A 247 -6.60 -16.77 13.89
CA ALA A 247 -7.79 -15.94 13.82
C ALA A 247 -8.68 -16.29 12.60
N ASP A 248 -9.94 -15.88 12.67
CA ASP A 248 -10.90 -16.02 11.58
C ASP A 248 -10.35 -15.35 10.29
N PRO A 249 -10.45 -16.01 9.12
CA PRO A 249 -9.95 -15.48 7.85
C PRO A 249 -10.54 -14.10 7.48
N THR A 250 -11.77 -13.82 7.86
CA THR A 250 -12.38 -12.51 7.60
C THR A 250 -11.71 -11.40 8.39
N VAL A 251 -11.41 -11.66 9.67
CA VAL A 251 -10.68 -10.71 10.52
C VAL A 251 -9.25 -10.52 10.02
N VAL A 252 -8.57 -11.59 9.57
CA VAL A 252 -7.22 -11.53 9.01
C VAL A 252 -7.16 -10.64 7.76
N ILE A 253 -8.17 -10.68 6.88
CA ILE A 253 -8.23 -9.85 5.67
C ILE A 253 -8.47 -8.39 6.01
N LEU A 254 -9.40 -8.12 6.92
CA LEU A 254 -9.78 -6.76 7.31
C LEU A 254 -8.83 -6.14 8.33
N SER A 255 -7.83 -6.87 8.80
CA SER A 255 -6.84 -6.35 9.75
C SER A 255 -5.56 -5.93 9.04
N GLY A 256 -5.03 -4.79 9.47
CA GLY A 256 -3.77 -4.25 8.97
C GLY A 256 -3.85 -3.76 7.52
N GLY A 257 -2.73 -3.30 6.99
CA GLY A 257 -2.61 -2.69 5.66
C GLY A 257 -2.84 -3.63 4.47
N LEU A 258 -3.52 -4.77 4.65
CA LEU A 258 -3.74 -5.72 3.56
C LEU A 258 -4.64 -5.12 2.48
N MET A 259 -5.77 -4.54 2.86
CA MET A 259 -6.71 -3.95 1.90
C MET A 259 -6.10 -2.74 1.18
N LEU A 260 -5.46 -1.83 1.91
CA LEU A 260 -4.75 -0.70 1.32
C LEU A 260 -3.63 -1.17 0.37
N GLY A 261 -2.83 -2.14 0.80
CA GLY A 261 -1.74 -2.71 0.01
C GLY A 261 -2.21 -3.44 -1.24
N ALA A 262 -3.25 -4.28 -1.15
CA ALA A 262 -3.78 -5.05 -2.27
C ALA A 262 -4.45 -4.18 -3.33
N ILE A 263 -5.16 -3.12 -2.91
CA ILE A 263 -5.95 -2.28 -3.80
C ILE A 263 -5.10 -1.17 -4.44
N PHE A 264 -4.26 -0.48 -3.66
CA PHE A 264 -3.60 0.76 -4.10
C PHE A 264 -2.10 0.63 -4.32
N MET A 265 -1.44 -0.32 -3.66
CA MET A 265 0.03 -0.42 -3.71
C MET A 265 0.54 -1.55 -4.59
N ALA A 266 -0.09 -2.73 -4.54
CA ALA A 266 0.28 -3.85 -5.40
C ALA A 266 -0.15 -3.65 -6.87
N THR A 267 -1.08 -2.73 -7.12
CA THR A 267 -1.61 -2.38 -8.44
C THR A 267 -0.86 -1.23 -9.12
N ASP A 268 0.30 -0.85 -8.61
CA ASP A 268 1.16 0.16 -9.25
C ASP A 268 1.56 -0.28 -10.66
N TYR A 269 1.38 0.61 -11.65
CA TYR A 269 1.60 0.30 -13.07
C TYR A 269 3.03 -0.11 -13.41
N VAL A 270 4.00 0.45 -12.70
CA VAL A 270 5.41 0.26 -13.02
C VAL A 270 5.95 -1.03 -12.43
N THR A 271 5.52 -1.35 -11.21
CA THR A 271 6.09 -2.45 -10.42
C THR A 271 5.30 -3.75 -10.50
N SER A 272 4.10 -3.73 -11.10
CA SER A 272 3.25 -4.91 -11.27
C SER A 272 3.42 -5.57 -12.64
N PRO A 273 3.11 -6.87 -12.79
CA PRO A 273 3.17 -7.57 -14.08
C PRO A 273 2.16 -7.05 -15.10
N MET A 274 2.58 -7.05 -16.40
CA MET A 274 1.77 -6.53 -17.50
C MET A 274 0.64 -7.47 -17.93
N THR A 275 0.78 -8.79 -17.76
CA THR A 275 -0.17 -9.76 -18.27
C THR A 275 -1.15 -10.23 -17.20
N PRO A 276 -2.43 -10.53 -17.54
CA PRO A 276 -3.40 -11.04 -16.57
C PRO A 276 -2.93 -12.29 -15.84
N LYS A 277 -2.26 -13.22 -16.54
CA LYS A 277 -1.67 -14.41 -15.92
C LYS A 277 -0.56 -14.07 -14.95
N GLY A 278 0.33 -13.12 -15.32
CA GLY A 278 1.38 -12.63 -14.45
C GLY A 278 0.82 -11.95 -13.23
N GLN A 279 -0.23 -11.16 -13.37
CA GLN A 279 -0.93 -10.47 -12.28
C GLN A 279 -1.54 -11.46 -11.26
N LEU A 280 -2.14 -12.55 -11.74
CA LEU A 280 -2.66 -13.60 -10.84
C LEU A 280 -1.53 -14.30 -10.07
N ILE A 281 -0.45 -14.70 -10.75
CA ILE A 281 0.72 -15.32 -10.10
C ILE A 281 1.31 -14.37 -9.06
N TYR A 282 1.51 -13.11 -9.43
CA TYR A 282 2.03 -12.06 -8.56
C TYR A 282 1.17 -11.90 -7.31
N GLY A 283 -0.15 -11.80 -7.46
CA GLY A 283 -1.06 -11.64 -6.34
C GLY A 283 -1.12 -12.87 -5.43
N VAL A 284 -1.11 -14.08 -5.99
CA VAL A 284 -1.04 -15.34 -5.20
C VAL A 284 0.24 -15.40 -4.38
N CYS A 285 1.38 -15.06 -4.97
CA CYS A 285 2.66 -15.04 -4.25
C CYS A 285 2.69 -13.99 -3.14
N ILE A 286 2.14 -12.78 -3.39
CA ILE A 286 2.01 -11.74 -2.35
C ILE A 286 1.14 -12.25 -1.20
N GLY A 287 -0.03 -12.82 -1.50
CA GLY A 287 -0.94 -13.35 -0.48
C GLY A 287 -0.27 -14.43 0.38
N LEU A 288 0.44 -15.37 -0.26
CA LEU A 288 1.19 -16.42 0.43
C LEU A 288 2.28 -15.84 1.34
N LEU A 289 3.12 -14.94 0.82
CA LEU A 289 4.18 -14.29 1.61
C LEU A 289 3.59 -13.49 2.77
N THR A 290 2.48 -12.80 2.55
CA THR A 290 1.82 -12.03 3.61
C THR A 290 1.36 -12.91 4.77
N VAL A 291 0.73 -14.07 4.47
CA VAL A 291 0.30 -15.02 5.51
C VAL A 291 1.51 -15.59 6.25
N ILE A 292 2.58 -15.95 5.54
CA ILE A 292 3.81 -16.47 6.16
C ILE A 292 4.43 -15.43 7.09
N ILE A 293 4.60 -14.19 6.63
CA ILE A 293 5.24 -13.14 7.43
C ILE A 293 4.39 -12.77 8.64
N ARG A 294 3.07 -12.68 8.50
CA ARG A 294 2.15 -12.35 9.60
C ARG A 294 2.19 -13.38 10.73
N ASN A 295 2.23 -14.66 10.39
CA ASN A 295 2.15 -15.73 11.40
C ASN A 295 3.51 -16.09 11.99
N TRP A 296 4.58 -16.07 11.20
CA TRP A 296 5.91 -16.53 11.63
C TRP A 296 7.01 -15.47 11.54
N GLY A 297 6.71 -14.29 11.00
CA GLY A 297 7.69 -13.22 10.87
C GLY A 297 7.93 -12.44 12.15
N ALA A 298 8.95 -11.58 12.12
CA ALA A 298 9.29 -10.68 13.22
C ALA A 298 8.27 -9.54 13.39
N TYR A 299 7.73 -9.05 12.27
CA TYR A 299 6.76 -7.96 12.24
C TYR A 299 5.37 -8.48 11.88
N PRO A 300 4.31 -8.04 12.57
CA PRO A 300 2.93 -8.48 12.29
C PRO A 300 2.41 -8.00 10.92
N GLU A 301 2.96 -6.92 10.40
CA GLU A 301 2.57 -6.35 9.11
C GLU A 301 3.42 -6.90 7.96
N GLY A 302 2.96 -7.99 7.34
CA GLY A 302 3.68 -8.66 6.26
C GLY A 302 3.51 -8.06 4.88
N MET A 303 2.42 -7.31 4.63
CA MET A 303 2.00 -6.90 3.29
C MET A 303 3.02 -6.02 2.56
N SER A 304 3.61 -5.05 3.25
CA SER A 304 4.61 -4.14 2.69
C SER A 304 5.86 -4.87 2.18
N PHE A 305 6.37 -5.81 2.98
CA PHE A 305 7.52 -6.62 2.61
C PHE A 305 7.18 -7.59 1.48
N ALA A 306 6.00 -8.22 1.52
CA ALA A 306 5.56 -9.15 0.49
C ALA A 306 5.49 -8.46 -0.88
N ILE A 307 4.93 -7.25 -0.97
CA ILE A 307 4.88 -6.48 -2.22
C ILE A 307 6.29 -6.14 -2.69
N LEU A 308 7.17 -5.63 -1.82
CA LEU A 308 8.54 -5.27 -2.22
C LEU A 308 9.33 -6.48 -2.73
N ILE A 309 9.23 -7.62 -2.07
CA ILE A 309 9.86 -8.86 -2.53
C ILE A 309 9.33 -9.22 -3.92
N MET A 310 8.02 -9.19 -4.11
CA MET A 310 7.42 -9.56 -5.39
C MET A 310 7.66 -8.53 -6.50
N ASN A 311 7.84 -7.25 -6.17
CA ASN A 311 8.30 -6.25 -7.14
C ASN A 311 9.66 -6.62 -7.75
N ALA A 312 10.59 -7.13 -6.93
CA ALA A 312 11.89 -7.62 -7.43
C ALA A 312 11.75 -8.81 -8.40
N PHE A 313 10.71 -9.65 -8.21
CA PHE A 313 10.43 -10.80 -9.08
C PHE A 313 9.55 -10.46 -10.31
N THR A 314 8.99 -9.26 -10.39
CA THR A 314 8.13 -8.83 -11.53
C THR A 314 8.80 -9.02 -12.89
N PRO A 315 10.10 -8.66 -13.12
CA PRO A 315 10.76 -8.90 -14.40
C PRO A 315 10.83 -10.40 -14.77
N LEU A 316 11.01 -11.26 -13.76
CA LEU A 316 11.02 -12.71 -13.95
C LEU A 316 9.63 -13.20 -14.36
N ILE A 317 8.57 -12.78 -13.65
CA ILE A 317 7.19 -13.12 -13.97
C ILE A 317 6.84 -12.67 -15.38
N ASN A 318 7.19 -11.44 -15.77
CA ASN A 318 6.96 -10.92 -17.12
C ASN A 318 7.70 -11.72 -18.19
N ASN A 319 8.83 -12.33 -17.86
CA ASN A 319 9.59 -13.16 -18.80
C ASN A 319 8.90 -14.51 -19.09
N TYR A 320 8.31 -15.13 -18.05
CA TYR A 320 7.60 -16.39 -18.19
C TYR A 320 6.15 -16.24 -18.65
N ALA A 321 5.48 -15.18 -18.23
CA ALA A 321 4.07 -14.90 -18.57
C ALA A 321 3.93 -13.95 -19.77
N LYS A 322 4.80 -14.03 -20.80
CA LYS A 322 4.74 -13.21 -21.98
C LYS A 322 3.41 -13.40 -22.75
N PRO A 323 2.81 -12.34 -23.29
CA PRO A 323 1.71 -12.47 -24.23
C PRO A 323 2.23 -13.12 -25.53
N LYS A 324 1.39 -13.93 -26.17
CA LYS A 324 1.71 -14.49 -27.48
C LYS A 324 1.92 -13.35 -28.48
N ARG A 325 3.00 -13.42 -29.26
CA ARG A 325 3.27 -12.44 -30.30
C ARG A 325 2.23 -12.58 -31.42
N PHE A 326 1.86 -11.45 -32.03
CA PHE A 326 0.97 -11.49 -33.19
C PHE A 326 1.63 -12.31 -34.33
N GLY A 327 0.92 -13.30 -34.84
CA GLY A 327 1.45 -14.19 -35.89
C GLY A 327 2.29 -15.39 -35.40
N GLU A 328 2.49 -15.57 -34.09
CA GLU A 328 3.19 -16.72 -33.54
C GLU A 328 2.31 -17.97 -33.68
N VAL A 329 2.68 -18.88 -34.56
CA VAL A 329 2.04 -20.20 -34.70
C VAL A 329 2.55 -21.06 -33.52
N PRO A 330 1.68 -21.67 -32.70
CA PRO A 330 2.15 -22.57 -31.65
C PRO A 330 2.95 -23.71 -32.28
N ALA A 331 4.17 -23.93 -31.77
CA ALA A 331 4.93 -25.12 -32.15
C ALA A 331 4.04 -26.34 -31.84
N LYS A 332 3.72 -27.12 -32.87
CA LYS A 332 3.08 -28.43 -32.72
C LYS A 332 4.10 -29.32 -32.01
N ASN A 333 3.85 -29.67 -30.73
CA ASN A 333 4.54 -30.79 -30.09
C ASN A 333 4.08 -32.09 -30.70
#